data_004dcfdbb0d2f5c9c3948c2864f6bef4
#
_entry.id   004dcfdbb0d2f5c9c3948c2864f6bef4
#
_cell.length_a   1.000
_cell.length_b   1.000
_cell.length_c   1.000
_cell.angle_alpha   90.00
_cell.angle_beta   90.00
_cell.angle_gamma   90.00
#
_symmetry.space_group_name_H-M   'P 1'
#
loop_
_entity.id
_entity.type
_entity.pdbx_description
1 polymer ?
#
loop_
_entity_poly.entity_id
_entity_poly.type
_entity_poly.pdbx_seq_one_letter_code
_entity_poly.pdbx_strand_id
1 'polypeptide(L)'
;MRAFSPVRRHLLSAAASATALASAGAWAQPGYPDRPINLVVGYSAGGAVDAVARTLGQALGASLGQPIIIDNRPGAGTNIAVKYVIGAKPDGHTLLMAANALAANMALYKPQPFDAETDLVAVSLVGRVPVVIAANANVPYRNIADLIAAAKAKPGSISFASPGNGSTPHMAAELFTHAAGIDLMHVPYKGGAQAVTDVASGQVPLIAMNALEVKPLVGSGRLKVLAVLSPERSPIFPDAPTIAESGFKGFESSVWYAVMAPAKTPMPIVERLHAEIQKALKLPDVRERMSAVGGEAMPGSRDMMVRLLHEERLRYAKLVRDANIQPD
;
A
#
# COMPACT_ATOMS: atom_id res chain seq x y z
N MET A 1 14.54 60.73 -51.87
CA MET A 1 13.56 59.78 -51.39
C MET A 1 13.88 58.40 -51.95
N ARG A 2 14.41 57.44 -51.12
CA ARG A 2 14.77 56.10 -51.62
C ARG A 2 13.56 55.21 -51.40
N ALA A 3 12.94 54.71 -52.48
CA ALA A 3 11.84 53.76 -52.40
C ALA A 3 12.34 52.40 -51.91
N PHE A 4 11.66 51.82 -50.90
CA PHE A 4 11.96 50.51 -50.39
C PHE A 4 11.53 49.44 -51.40
N SER A 5 12.46 48.49 -51.66
CA SER A 5 12.26 47.37 -52.59
C SER A 5 11.07 46.50 -52.16
N PRO A 6 10.20 46.07 -53.12
CA PRO A 6 9.02 45.23 -52.85
C PRO A 6 9.38 43.90 -52.17
N VAL A 7 10.59 43.40 -52.38
CA VAL A 7 11.08 42.11 -51.72
C VAL A 7 11.17 42.23 -50.22
N ARG A 8 11.52 43.41 -49.66
CA ARG A 8 11.56 43.60 -48.18
C ARG A 8 10.18 43.59 -47.55
N ARG A 9 9.13 43.99 -48.23
CA ARG A 9 7.74 43.98 -47.76
C ARG A 9 7.20 42.56 -47.66
N HIS A 10 7.53 41.68 -48.60
CA HIS A 10 7.11 40.29 -48.58
C HIS A 10 7.84 39.45 -47.50
N LEU A 11 9.11 39.75 -47.21
CA LEU A 11 9.85 39.09 -46.14
C LEU A 11 9.35 39.47 -44.75
N LEU A 12 8.94 40.72 -44.54
CA LEU A 12 8.35 41.16 -43.27
C LEU A 12 6.93 40.58 -43.04
N SER A 13 6.14 40.43 -44.11
CA SER A 13 4.81 39.81 -44.05
C SER A 13 4.90 38.30 -43.79
N ALA A 14 5.87 37.61 -44.37
CA ALA A 14 6.10 36.17 -44.13
C ALA A 14 6.58 35.87 -42.67
N ALA A 15 7.45 36.76 -42.15
CA ALA A 15 7.91 36.63 -40.74
C ALA A 15 6.79 36.88 -39.74
N ALA A 16 5.89 37.83 -39.96
CA ALA A 16 4.73 38.11 -39.11
C ALA A 16 3.70 36.96 -39.12
N SER A 17 3.50 36.31 -40.30
CA SER A 17 2.60 35.16 -40.42
C SER A 17 3.15 33.91 -39.76
N ALA A 18 4.48 33.67 -39.77
CA ALA A 18 5.11 32.54 -39.09
C ALA A 18 5.04 32.67 -37.56
N THR A 19 5.13 33.88 -37.02
CA THR A 19 5.00 34.13 -35.57
C THR A 19 3.56 33.98 -35.09
N ALA A 20 2.56 34.28 -35.90
CA ALA A 20 1.14 34.10 -35.58
C ALA A 20 0.73 32.62 -35.56
N LEU A 21 1.32 31.75 -36.40
CA LEU A 21 1.06 30.30 -36.39
C LEU A 21 1.73 29.58 -35.21
N ALA A 22 2.86 30.09 -34.69
CA ALA A 22 3.52 29.53 -33.53
C ALA A 22 2.75 29.79 -32.22
N SER A 23 1.88 30.79 -32.17
CA SER A 23 1.07 31.14 -31.00
C SER A 23 -0.27 30.38 -30.90
N ALA A 24 -0.70 29.66 -31.95
CA ALA A 24 -1.97 28.93 -31.98
C ALA A 24 -1.91 27.52 -31.34
N GLY A 25 -0.76 27.10 -30.84
CA GLY A 25 -0.53 25.76 -30.28
C GLY A 25 -0.70 25.62 -28.78
N ALA A 26 -1.02 26.66 -28.03
CA ALA A 26 -1.38 26.59 -26.63
C ALA A 26 -2.87 26.23 -26.47
N TRP A 27 -3.27 25.09 -27.00
CA TRP A 27 -4.53 24.46 -26.56
C TRP A 27 -4.39 24.20 -25.07
N ALA A 28 -5.12 24.97 -24.28
CA ALA A 28 -5.30 24.64 -22.86
C ALA A 28 -5.71 23.17 -22.80
N GLN A 29 -4.83 22.30 -22.32
CA GLN A 29 -5.23 20.93 -22.04
C GLN A 29 -6.45 21.02 -21.13
N PRO A 30 -7.58 20.35 -21.47
CA PRO A 30 -8.73 20.34 -20.58
C PRO A 30 -8.21 20.01 -19.19
N GLY A 31 -8.64 20.80 -18.18
CA GLY A 31 -8.08 20.74 -16.84
C GLY A 31 -8.18 19.33 -16.29
N TYR A 32 -7.06 18.66 -16.10
CA TYR A 32 -7.03 17.37 -15.41
C TYR A 32 -7.55 17.52 -13.96
N PRO A 33 -8.39 16.58 -13.46
CA PRO A 33 -9.08 15.51 -14.17
C PRO A 33 -10.34 16.00 -14.90
N ASP A 34 -10.60 15.50 -16.11
CA ASP A 34 -11.77 15.80 -16.94
C ASP A 34 -12.89 14.75 -16.82
N ARG A 35 -12.62 13.64 -16.15
CA ARG A 35 -13.53 12.50 -15.93
C ARG A 35 -13.17 11.76 -14.65
N PRO A 36 -14.02 10.80 -14.19
CA PRO A 36 -13.72 10.01 -12.99
C PRO A 36 -12.36 9.34 -13.03
N ILE A 37 -11.72 9.24 -11.85
CA ILE A 37 -10.45 8.54 -11.63
C ILE A 37 -10.74 7.18 -11.01
N ASN A 38 -10.19 6.10 -11.57
CA ASN A 38 -10.24 4.77 -11.00
C ASN A 38 -9.04 4.56 -10.07
N LEU A 39 -9.31 4.33 -8.78
CA LEU A 39 -8.30 3.93 -7.80
C LEU A 39 -8.42 2.42 -7.59
N VAL A 40 -7.50 1.68 -8.21
CA VAL A 40 -7.48 0.21 -8.22
C VAL A 40 -6.90 -0.30 -6.90
N VAL A 41 -7.58 -1.25 -6.29
CA VAL A 41 -7.20 -1.90 -5.01
C VAL A 41 -7.03 -3.39 -5.24
N GLY A 42 -5.85 -3.94 -4.96
CA GLY A 42 -5.50 -5.35 -5.20
C GLY A 42 -6.09 -6.33 -4.18
N TYR A 43 -7.00 -5.88 -3.31
CA TYR A 43 -7.63 -6.67 -2.24
C TYR A 43 -9.14 -6.61 -2.32
N SER A 44 -9.81 -7.58 -1.70
CA SER A 44 -11.27 -7.60 -1.59
C SER A 44 -11.79 -6.37 -0.84
N ALA A 45 -13.01 -5.95 -1.17
CA ALA A 45 -13.70 -4.87 -0.47
C ALA A 45 -13.87 -5.18 1.02
N GLY A 46 -13.86 -4.14 1.86
CA GLY A 46 -14.07 -4.22 3.31
C GLY A 46 -12.82 -4.44 4.14
N GLY A 47 -11.64 -4.68 3.51
CA GLY A 47 -10.35 -4.72 4.23
C GLY A 47 -9.75 -3.33 4.48
N ALA A 48 -8.62 -3.29 5.22
CA ALA A 48 -7.97 -2.03 5.61
C ALA A 48 -7.55 -1.16 4.41
N VAL A 49 -7.00 -1.79 3.34
CA VAL A 49 -6.61 -1.07 2.11
C VAL A 49 -7.81 -0.41 1.44
N ASP A 50 -8.94 -1.14 1.37
CA ASP A 50 -10.18 -0.63 0.78
C ASP A 50 -10.76 0.53 1.60
N ALA A 51 -10.75 0.42 2.92
CA ALA A 51 -11.22 1.47 3.83
C ALA A 51 -10.37 2.77 3.68
N VAL A 52 -9.04 2.64 3.62
CA VAL A 52 -8.13 3.78 3.38
C VAL A 52 -8.35 4.37 1.99
N ALA A 53 -8.50 3.53 0.95
CA ALA A 53 -8.76 3.97 -0.41
C ALA A 53 -10.08 4.76 -0.52
N ARG A 54 -11.15 4.30 0.14
CA ARG A 54 -12.45 5.01 0.15
C ARG A 54 -12.37 6.33 0.91
N THR A 55 -11.69 6.36 2.06
CA THR A 55 -11.48 7.59 2.84
C THR A 55 -10.72 8.63 2.01
N LEU A 56 -9.61 8.23 1.41
CA LEU A 56 -8.83 9.11 0.53
C LEU A 56 -9.62 9.52 -0.71
N GLY A 57 -10.31 8.56 -1.35
CA GLY A 57 -11.09 8.79 -2.56
C GLY A 57 -12.22 9.80 -2.38
N GLN A 58 -12.90 9.77 -1.23
CA GLN A 58 -13.93 10.76 -0.90
C GLN A 58 -13.36 12.18 -0.81
N ALA A 59 -12.23 12.34 -0.10
CA ALA A 59 -11.58 13.64 0.05
C ALA A 59 -11.03 14.17 -1.29
N LEU A 60 -10.40 13.30 -2.08
CA LEU A 60 -9.88 13.65 -3.41
C LEU A 60 -11.00 14.01 -4.39
N GLY A 61 -12.12 13.27 -4.36
CA GLY A 61 -13.26 13.57 -5.21
C GLY A 61 -13.81 14.98 -4.99
N ALA A 62 -13.89 15.39 -3.72
CA ALA A 62 -14.30 16.74 -3.35
C ALA A 62 -13.30 17.82 -3.84
N SER A 63 -12.00 17.57 -3.72
CA SER A 63 -10.96 18.56 -4.08
C SER A 63 -10.68 18.63 -5.57
N LEU A 64 -10.78 17.51 -6.28
CA LEU A 64 -10.50 17.41 -7.72
C LEU A 64 -11.73 17.71 -8.60
N GLY A 65 -12.94 17.72 -8.01
CA GLY A 65 -14.20 17.94 -8.74
C GLY A 65 -14.62 16.77 -9.65
N GLN A 66 -13.99 15.60 -9.47
CA GLN A 66 -14.32 14.37 -10.21
C GLN A 66 -14.41 13.18 -9.26
N PRO A 67 -15.34 12.24 -9.47
CA PRO A 67 -15.46 11.06 -8.61
C PRO A 67 -14.20 10.20 -8.63
N ILE A 68 -13.81 9.67 -7.47
CA ILE A 68 -12.80 8.62 -7.34
C ILE A 68 -13.54 7.28 -7.17
N ILE A 69 -13.43 6.43 -8.16
CA ILE A 69 -14.07 5.10 -8.17
C ILE A 69 -13.09 4.09 -7.60
N ILE A 70 -13.47 3.39 -6.52
CA ILE A 70 -12.65 2.33 -5.95
C ILE A 70 -12.95 1.03 -6.68
N ASP A 71 -11.95 0.49 -7.40
CA ASP A 71 -12.02 -0.70 -8.22
C ASP A 71 -11.23 -1.85 -7.56
N ASN A 72 -11.93 -2.74 -6.87
CA ASN A 72 -11.33 -3.88 -6.19
C ASN A 72 -11.04 -5.01 -7.18
N ARG A 73 -9.74 -5.35 -7.38
CA ARG A 73 -9.24 -6.42 -8.27
C ARG A 73 -8.33 -7.38 -7.51
N PRO A 74 -8.88 -8.22 -6.63
CA PRO A 74 -8.08 -9.17 -5.85
C PRO A 74 -7.53 -10.30 -6.73
N GLY A 75 -6.46 -10.94 -6.24
CA GLY A 75 -5.92 -12.16 -6.82
C GLY A 75 -4.42 -12.12 -7.10
N ALA A 76 -3.81 -13.31 -7.11
CA ALA A 76 -2.37 -13.53 -7.30
C ALA A 76 -1.50 -12.61 -6.43
N GLY A 77 -1.82 -12.47 -5.13
CA GLY A 77 -1.08 -11.60 -4.21
C GLY A 77 -1.07 -10.12 -4.63
N THR A 78 -2.13 -9.63 -5.26
CA THR A 78 -2.27 -8.28 -5.85
C THR A 78 -1.70 -8.11 -7.28
N ASN A 79 -0.98 -9.07 -7.81
CA ASN A 79 -0.32 -8.96 -9.12
C ASN A 79 -1.32 -8.65 -10.26
N ILE A 80 -2.59 -9.09 -10.16
CA ILE A 80 -3.64 -8.78 -11.13
C ILE A 80 -3.91 -7.27 -11.18
N ALA A 81 -4.07 -6.64 -10.02
CA ALA A 81 -4.30 -5.20 -9.92
C ALA A 81 -3.10 -4.38 -10.42
N VAL A 82 -1.89 -4.78 -10.02
CA VAL A 82 -0.64 -4.10 -10.42
C VAL A 82 -0.47 -4.15 -11.94
N LYS A 83 -0.59 -5.32 -12.56
CA LYS A 83 -0.48 -5.48 -14.03
C LYS A 83 -1.56 -4.71 -14.78
N TYR A 84 -2.79 -4.67 -14.25
CA TYR A 84 -3.87 -3.88 -14.83
C TYR A 84 -3.51 -2.38 -14.88
N VAL A 85 -2.97 -1.83 -13.79
CA VAL A 85 -2.58 -0.42 -13.75
C VAL A 85 -1.36 -0.16 -14.63
N ILE A 86 -0.35 -1.03 -14.65
CA ILE A 86 0.81 -0.92 -15.55
C ILE A 86 0.37 -0.83 -17.02
N GLY A 87 -0.62 -1.62 -17.42
CA GLY A 87 -1.16 -1.64 -18.79
C GLY A 87 -2.16 -0.51 -19.10
N ALA A 88 -2.52 0.32 -18.13
CA ALA A 88 -3.48 1.40 -18.32
C ALA A 88 -2.86 2.60 -19.05
N LYS A 89 -3.72 3.49 -19.59
CA LYS A 89 -3.26 4.74 -20.18
C LYS A 89 -2.58 5.62 -19.13
N PRO A 90 -1.39 6.19 -19.43
CA PRO A 90 -0.65 7.01 -18.47
C PRO A 90 -1.18 8.46 -18.45
N ASP A 91 -2.47 8.64 -18.22
CA ASP A 91 -3.17 9.91 -18.24
C ASP A 91 -3.70 10.36 -16.86
N GLY A 92 -3.33 9.60 -15.80
CA GLY A 92 -3.69 9.89 -14.43
C GLY A 92 -5.10 9.44 -14.02
N HIS A 93 -5.90 8.83 -14.91
CA HIS A 93 -7.27 8.40 -14.58
C HIS A 93 -7.36 6.93 -14.12
N THR A 94 -6.24 6.23 -14.10
CA THR A 94 -6.12 4.89 -13.48
C THR A 94 -4.92 4.87 -12.56
N LEU A 95 -5.17 4.72 -11.27
CA LEU A 95 -4.17 4.75 -10.21
C LEU A 95 -4.22 3.45 -9.43
N LEU A 96 -3.12 3.10 -8.76
CA LEU A 96 -3.04 1.95 -7.85
C LEU A 96 -2.96 2.43 -6.40
N MET A 97 -3.81 1.91 -5.53
CA MET A 97 -3.56 1.91 -4.09
C MET A 97 -2.64 0.73 -3.78
N ALA A 98 -1.36 1.02 -3.66
CA ALA A 98 -0.32 0.05 -3.38
C ALA A 98 -0.11 -0.18 -1.89
N ALA A 99 0.42 -1.36 -1.56
CA ALA A 99 0.92 -1.73 -0.24
C ALA A 99 2.23 -2.51 -0.39
N ASN A 100 2.83 -2.97 0.70
CA ASN A 100 4.13 -3.66 0.70
C ASN A 100 4.19 -4.88 -0.26
N ALA A 101 3.04 -5.51 -0.58
CA ALA A 101 2.99 -6.57 -1.58
C ALA A 101 3.60 -6.13 -2.93
N LEU A 102 3.55 -4.83 -3.26
CA LEU A 102 4.21 -4.28 -4.45
C LEU A 102 5.73 -4.54 -4.44
N ALA A 103 6.38 -4.41 -3.29
CA ALA A 103 7.80 -4.68 -3.12
C ALA A 103 8.09 -6.19 -2.96
N ALA A 104 7.28 -6.87 -2.14
CA ALA A 104 7.48 -8.29 -1.82
C ALA A 104 7.35 -9.19 -3.05
N ASN A 105 6.38 -8.94 -3.92
CA ASN A 105 6.07 -9.80 -5.07
C ASN A 105 7.16 -9.79 -6.15
N MET A 106 7.97 -8.73 -6.24
CA MET A 106 9.13 -8.71 -7.13
C MET A 106 10.16 -9.77 -6.77
N ALA A 107 10.24 -10.17 -5.50
CA ALA A 107 11.13 -11.21 -5.03
C ALA A 107 10.44 -12.58 -4.92
N LEU A 108 9.17 -12.59 -4.49
CA LEU A 108 8.43 -13.80 -4.16
C LEU A 108 8.06 -14.61 -5.41
N TYR A 109 7.61 -13.99 -6.49
CA TYR A 109 7.14 -14.68 -7.69
C TYR A 109 8.26 -14.88 -8.72
N LYS A 110 8.31 -16.07 -9.33
CA LYS A 110 9.23 -16.41 -10.42
C LYS A 110 8.46 -16.98 -11.62
N PRO A 111 8.57 -16.39 -12.82
CA PRO A 111 9.32 -15.16 -13.14
C PRO A 111 8.76 -13.92 -12.42
N GLN A 112 9.59 -12.91 -12.21
CA GLN A 112 9.18 -11.64 -11.62
C GLN A 112 7.99 -11.05 -12.41
N PRO A 113 6.85 -10.71 -11.76
CA PRO A 113 5.63 -10.36 -12.48
C PRO A 113 5.65 -8.95 -13.09
N PHE A 114 6.42 -8.02 -12.52
CA PHE A 114 6.60 -6.61 -12.90
C PHE A 114 7.84 -6.05 -12.21
N ASP A 115 8.31 -4.88 -12.64
CA ASP A 115 9.27 -4.07 -11.89
C ASP A 115 8.60 -2.75 -11.47
N ALA A 116 8.20 -2.67 -10.20
CA ALA A 116 7.48 -1.51 -9.70
C ALA A 116 8.30 -0.21 -9.72
N GLU A 117 9.64 -0.28 -9.74
CA GLU A 117 10.52 0.90 -9.80
C GLU A 117 10.58 1.51 -11.21
N THR A 118 10.33 0.70 -12.26
CA THR A 118 10.39 1.13 -13.66
C THR A 118 9.01 1.19 -14.32
N ASP A 119 8.07 0.34 -13.93
CA ASP A 119 6.76 0.20 -14.56
C ASP A 119 5.72 1.15 -13.97
N LEU A 120 5.99 1.71 -12.77
CA LEU A 120 5.12 2.66 -12.07
C LEU A 120 5.89 3.93 -11.67
N VAL A 121 5.15 5.00 -11.47
CA VAL A 121 5.66 6.24 -10.86
C VAL A 121 4.98 6.47 -9.52
N ALA A 122 5.75 6.78 -8.49
CA ALA A 122 5.23 7.13 -7.18
C ALA A 122 4.48 8.47 -7.24
N VAL A 123 3.22 8.47 -6.80
CA VAL A 123 2.42 9.68 -6.67
C VAL A 123 2.51 10.20 -5.24
N SER A 124 2.17 9.38 -4.23
CA SER A 124 2.22 9.81 -2.84
C SER A 124 2.23 8.63 -1.87
N LEU A 125 2.99 8.74 -0.81
CA LEU A 125 2.74 7.96 0.40
C LEU A 125 1.43 8.48 1.03
N VAL A 126 0.61 7.55 1.54
CA VAL A 126 -0.72 7.85 2.10
C VAL A 126 -0.75 7.64 3.61
N GLY A 127 -0.23 6.52 4.06
CA GLY A 127 -0.27 6.19 5.47
C GLY A 127 0.34 4.84 5.78
N ARG A 128 0.29 4.48 7.05
CA ARG A 128 0.67 3.15 7.53
C ARG A 128 -0.40 2.58 8.45
N VAL A 129 -0.42 1.25 8.57
CA VAL A 129 -1.27 0.52 9.52
C VAL A 129 -0.41 -0.50 10.24
N PRO A 130 -0.46 -0.58 11.57
CA PRO A 130 0.26 -1.61 12.31
C PRO A 130 -0.22 -3.01 11.95
N VAL A 131 0.72 -3.93 11.81
CA VAL A 131 0.45 -5.37 11.81
C VAL A 131 0.52 -5.86 13.24
N VAL A 132 -0.34 -6.80 13.59
CA VAL A 132 -0.33 -7.48 14.89
C VAL A 132 -0.24 -8.99 14.71
N ILE A 133 0.38 -9.65 15.67
CA ILE A 133 0.19 -11.08 15.90
C ILE A 133 -0.89 -11.20 16.97
N ALA A 134 -2.02 -11.77 16.58
CA ALA A 134 -3.11 -12.06 17.48
C ALA A 134 -3.39 -13.58 17.53
N ALA A 135 -4.03 -14.02 18.60
CA ALA A 135 -4.35 -15.42 18.84
C ALA A 135 -5.82 -15.58 19.19
N ASN A 136 -6.39 -16.76 18.92
CA ASN A 136 -7.65 -17.14 19.51
C ASN A 136 -7.55 -17.04 21.04
N ALA A 137 -8.58 -16.54 21.70
CA ALA A 137 -8.56 -16.31 23.14
C ALA A 137 -8.26 -17.57 23.95
N ASN A 138 -8.66 -18.76 23.45
CA ASN A 138 -8.57 -20.03 24.16
C ASN A 138 -7.21 -20.75 24.04
N VAL A 139 -6.27 -20.25 23.19
CA VAL A 139 -4.96 -20.89 23.09
C VAL A 139 -4.11 -20.62 24.33
N PRO A 140 -3.18 -21.53 24.70
CA PRO A 140 -2.48 -21.49 26.00
C PRO A 140 -1.40 -20.38 26.07
N TYR A 141 -0.90 -19.87 24.93
CA TYR A 141 0.11 -18.80 24.94
C TYR A 141 -0.53 -17.43 25.15
N ARG A 142 0.05 -16.64 26.08
CA ARG A 142 -0.46 -15.33 26.52
C ARG A 142 0.33 -14.15 25.96
N ASN A 143 1.54 -14.43 25.49
CA ASN A 143 2.50 -13.44 24.99
C ASN A 143 3.45 -14.08 23.95
N ILE A 144 4.34 -13.30 23.39
CA ILE A 144 5.31 -13.75 22.37
C ILE A 144 6.28 -14.79 22.93
N ALA A 145 6.69 -14.69 24.19
CA ALA A 145 7.62 -15.65 24.80
C ALA A 145 6.97 -17.04 24.91
N ASP A 146 5.70 -17.11 25.37
CA ASP A 146 4.94 -18.35 25.43
C ASP A 146 4.77 -18.98 24.03
N LEU A 147 4.47 -18.16 23.00
CA LEU A 147 4.38 -18.60 21.62
C LEU A 147 5.69 -19.20 21.11
N ILE A 148 6.81 -18.50 21.34
CA ILE A 148 8.14 -18.98 20.93
C ILE A 148 8.48 -20.29 21.61
N ALA A 149 8.23 -20.41 22.91
CA ALA A 149 8.49 -21.64 23.65
C ALA A 149 7.65 -22.81 23.10
N ALA A 150 6.37 -22.60 22.82
CA ALA A 150 5.47 -23.62 22.26
C ALA A 150 5.91 -24.02 20.83
N ALA A 151 6.28 -23.07 19.99
CA ALA A 151 6.74 -23.33 18.61
C ALA A 151 8.08 -24.08 18.60
N LYS A 152 9.01 -23.74 19.48
CA LYS A 152 10.30 -24.48 19.63
C LYS A 152 10.12 -25.90 20.14
N ALA A 153 9.14 -26.14 21.01
CA ALA A 153 8.84 -27.47 21.52
C ALA A 153 8.29 -28.40 20.45
N LYS A 154 7.56 -27.87 19.46
CA LYS A 154 6.97 -28.63 18.35
C LYS A 154 7.01 -27.79 17.05
N PRO A 155 8.14 -27.75 16.35
CA PRO A 155 8.26 -26.98 15.10
C PRO A 155 7.19 -27.35 14.08
N GLY A 156 6.65 -26.37 13.35
CA GLY A 156 5.62 -26.54 12.33
C GLY A 156 4.22 -26.94 12.84
N SER A 157 4.02 -27.15 14.15
CA SER A 157 2.73 -27.60 14.70
C SER A 157 1.73 -26.47 14.93
N ILE A 158 2.17 -25.23 14.96
CA ILE A 158 1.33 -24.05 15.18
C ILE A 158 1.14 -23.36 13.83
N SER A 159 -0.13 -23.19 13.43
CA SER A 159 -0.45 -22.48 12.20
C SER A 159 -0.82 -21.02 12.47
N PHE A 160 -0.58 -20.16 11.47
CA PHE A 160 -1.05 -18.78 11.48
C PHE A 160 -1.77 -18.43 10.16
N ALA A 161 -2.87 -17.71 10.28
CA ALA A 161 -3.63 -17.19 9.16
C ALA A 161 -3.09 -15.82 8.70
N SER A 162 -3.23 -15.52 7.42
CA SER A 162 -2.96 -14.19 6.86
C SER A 162 -3.95 -13.86 5.73
N PRO A 163 -4.00 -12.59 5.24
CA PRO A 163 -4.82 -12.23 4.07
C PRO A 163 -4.38 -12.87 2.75
N GLY A 164 -3.32 -13.65 2.75
CA GLY A 164 -2.80 -14.37 1.59
C GLY A 164 -1.30 -14.17 1.40
N ASN A 165 -0.73 -14.97 0.51
CA ASN A 165 0.69 -14.95 0.18
C ASN A 165 1.16 -13.60 -0.34
N GLY A 166 2.35 -13.17 0.10
CA GLY A 166 2.94 -11.89 -0.25
C GLY A 166 2.24 -10.68 0.39
N SER A 167 1.11 -10.87 1.12
CA SER A 167 0.51 -9.79 1.89
C SER A 167 1.47 -9.31 2.99
N THR A 168 1.36 -8.03 3.37
CA THR A 168 2.24 -7.50 4.41
C THR A 168 2.13 -8.24 5.73
N PRO A 169 0.92 -8.62 6.22
CA PRO A 169 0.81 -9.45 7.42
C PRO A 169 1.52 -10.81 7.30
N HIS A 170 1.41 -11.49 6.14
CA HIS A 170 2.17 -12.72 5.89
C HIS A 170 3.68 -12.48 6.02
N MET A 171 4.21 -11.54 5.23
CA MET A 171 5.65 -11.24 5.20
C MET A 171 6.16 -10.74 6.56
N ALA A 172 5.33 -10.04 7.34
CA ALA A 172 5.66 -9.59 8.68
C ALA A 172 5.75 -10.76 9.68
N ALA A 173 4.84 -11.75 9.58
CA ALA A 173 4.92 -12.98 10.37
C ALA A 173 6.18 -13.77 10.00
N GLU A 174 6.51 -13.92 8.72
CA GLU A 174 7.71 -14.60 8.27
C GLU A 174 9.00 -13.92 8.76
N LEU A 175 9.03 -12.58 8.75
CA LEU A 175 10.13 -11.81 9.35
C LEU A 175 10.28 -12.14 10.84
N PHE A 176 9.16 -12.19 11.56
CA PHE A 176 9.16 -12.53 12.99
C PHE A 176 9.60 -13.97 13.23
N THR A 177 9.05 -14.96 12.52
CA THR A 177 9.40 -16.37 12.68
C THR A 177 10.88 -16.62 12.40
N HIS A 178 11.40 -16.00 11.36
CA HIS A 178 12.84 -16.04 11.03
C HIS A 178 13.70 -15.39 12.13
N ALA A 179 13.33 -14.20 12.62
CA ALA A 179 14.05 -13.52 13.69
C ALA A 179 14.02 -14.30 15.01
N ALA A 180 12.91 -14.98 15.30
CA ALA A 180 12.72 -15.77 16.51
C ALA A 180 13.33 -17.19 16.42
N GLY A 181 13.74 -17.65 15.24
CA GLY A 181 14.23 -19.00 14.99
C GLY A 181 13.16 -20.06 15.31
N ILE A 182 11.92 -19.82 14.90
CA ILE A 182 10.76 -20.72 15.07
C ILE A 182 10.17 -21.10 13.72
N ASP A 183 9.42 -22.18 13.69
CA ASP A 183 8.71 -22.66 12.52
C ASP A 183 7.20 -22.65 12.78
N LEU A 184 6.45 -21.86 12.00
CA LEU A 184 5.00 -21.77 12.00
C LEU A 184 4.45 -22.11 10.62
N MET A 185 3.33 -22.83 10.57
CA MET A 185 2.69 -23.21 9.30
C MET A 185 1.77 -22.08 8.81
N HIS A 186 2.08 -21.49 7.66
CA HIS A 186 1.23 -20.46 7.06
C HIS A 186 -0.05 -21.03 6.45
N VAL A 187 -1.19 -20.37 6.72
CA VAL A 187 -2.52 -20.68 6.15
C VAL A 187 -3.00 -19.42 5.41
N PRO A 188 -2.83 -19.34 4.07
CA PRO A 188 -3.24 -18.18 3.29
C PRO A 188 -4.75 -18.13 3.07
N TYR A 189 -5.31 -16.93 3.17
CA TYR A 189 -6.71 -16.63 2.85
C TYR A 189 -6.79 -15.63 1.67
N LYS A 190 -7.97 -15.55 1.03
CA LYS A 190 -8.23 -14.58 -0.06
C LYS A 190 -8.66 -13.20 0.48
N GLY A 191 -8.10 -12.79 1.63
CA GLY A 191 -8.42 -11.53 2.30
C GLY A 191 -8.60 -11.71 3.81
N GLY A 192 -8.64 -10.59 4.56
CA GLY A 192 -8.61 -10.59 6.02
C GLY A 192 -9.90 -11.10 6.67
N ALA A 193 -11.07 -10.78 6.12
CA ALA A 193 -12.35 -11.02 6.78
C ALA A 193 -12.60 -12.49 7.14
N GLN A 194 -12.33 -13.42 6.20
CA GLN A 194 -12.49 -14.85 6.47
C GLN A 194 -11.39 -15.35 7.44
N ALA A 195 -10.14 -14.93 7.25
CA ALA A 195 -9.02 -15.29 8.12
C ALA A 195 -9.31 -14.94 9.59
N VAL A 196 -9.79 -13.72 9.84
CA VAL A 196 -10.14 -13.24 11.17
C VAL A 196 -11.29 -14.05 11.77
N THR A 197 -12.31 -14.41 10.97
CA THR A 197 -13.46 -15.22 11.41
C THR A 197 -13.02 -16.62 11.81
N ASP A 198 -12.18 -17.28 11.01
CA ASP A 198 -11.72 -18.65 11.25
C ASP A 198 -10.80 -18.73 12.49
N VAL A 199 -9.95 -17.71 12.70
CA VAL A 199 -9.14 -17.65 13.92
C VAL A 199 -10.02 -17.37 15.14
N ALA A 200 -11.02 -16.50 15.04
CA ALA A 200 -11.95 -16.24 16.15
C ALA A 200 -12.82 -17.45 16.51
N SER A 201 -13.09 -18.35 15.55
CA SER A 201 -13.79 -19.61 15.79
C SER A 201 -12.89 -20.76 16.26
N GLY A 202 -11.57 -20.55 16.27
CA GLY A 202 -10.59 -21.55 16.72
C GLY A 202 -10.14 -22.55 15.64
N GLN A 203 -10.50 -22.34 14.37
CA GLN A 203 -10.03 -23.19 13.26
C GLN A 203 -8.51 -23.04 13.03
N VAL A 204 -7.98 -21.83 13.22
CA VAL A 204 -6.55 -21.53 13.16
C VAL A 204 -6.17 -20.81 14.46
N PRO A 205 -5.09 -21.18 15.15
CA PRO A 205 -4.76 -20.65 16.48
C PRO A 205 -4.25 -19.21 16.46
N LEU A 206 -3.56 -18.79 15.41
CA LEU A 206 -2.91 -17.47 15.28
C LEU A 206 -3.33 -16.76 14.01
N ILE A 207 -3.17 -15.44 14.02
CA ILE A 207 -3.30 -14.59 12.84
C ILE A 207 -2.24 -13.50 12.87
N ALA A 208 -1.61 -13.27 11.72
CA ALA A 208 -0.94 -12.03 11.41
C ALA A 208 -1.89 -11.16 10.57
N MET A 209 -2.24 -9.99 11.08
CA MET A 209 -3.28 -9.15 10.47
C MET A 209 -3.06 -7.66 10.78
N ASN A 210 -3.69 -6.79 9.98
CA ASN A 210 -3.74 -5.37 10.33
C ASN A 210 -4.55 -5.17 11.62
N ALA A 211 -4.08 -4.30 12.48
CA ALA A 211 -4.65 -4.04 13.81
C ALA A 211 -6.16 -3.76 13.78
N LEU A 212 -6.63 -3.03 12.76
CA LEU A 212 -8.03 -2.72 12.57
C LEU A 212 -8.93 -3.94 12.45
N GLU A 213 -8.52 -4.91 11.61
CA GLU A 213 -9.37 -6.03 11.25
C GLU A 213 -9.60 -6.98 12.44
N VAL A 214 -8.69 -7.00 13.41
CA VAL A 214 -8.83 -7.79 14.64
C VAL A 214 -9.50 -7.03 15.78
N LYS A 215 -9.52 -5.69 15.75
CA LYS A 215 -10.03 -4.84 16.84
C LYS A 215 -11.42 -5.24 17.38
N PRO A 216 -12.45 -5.47 16.52
CA PRO A 216 -13.78 -5.85 17.01
C PRO A 216 -13.79 -7.17 17.77
N LEU A 217 -12.94 -8.12 17.36
CA LEU A 217 -12.88 -9.45 17.97
C LEU A 217 -12.02 -9.48 19.22
N VAL A 218 -11.03 -8.61 19.33
CA VAL A 218 -10.31 -8.35 20.58
C VAL A 218 -11.26 -7.70 21.59
N GLY A 219 -12.04 -6.69 21.18
CA GLY A 219 -13.02 -6.01 22.03
C GLY A 219 -14.13 -6.95 22.54
N SER A 220 -14.49 -7.98 21.77
CA SER A 220 -15.46 -9.01 22.21
C SER A 220 -14.82 -10.19 22.96
N GLY A 221 -13.51 -10.18 23.22
CA GLY A 221 -12.80 -11.23 23.93
C GLY A 221 -12.60 -12.53 23.14
N ARG A 222 -12.85 -12.55 21.82
CA ARG A 222 -12.65 -13.74 20.98
C ARG A 222 -11.22 -13.91 20.50
N LEU A 223 -10.49 -12.81 20.37
CA LEU A 223 -9.06 -12.75 20.08
C LEU A 223 -8.31 -12.02 21.19
N LYS A 224 -7.02 -12.29 21.29
CA LYS A 224 -6.06 -11.53 22.11
C LYS A 224 -4.86 -11.14 21.26
N VAL A 225 -4.37 -9.91 21.42
CA VAL A 225 -3.16 -9.44 20.75
C VAL A 225 -1.95 -9.90 21.56
N LEU A 226 -1.02 -10.61 20.92
CA LEU A 226 0.23 -11.05 21.56
C LEU A 226 1.33 -9.99 21.42
N ALA A 227 1.39 -9.32 20.27
CA ALA A 227 2.28 -8.18 20.03
C ALA A 227 1.87 -7.37 18.80
N VAL A 228 2.36 -6.13 18.76
CA VAL A 228 2.32 -5.23 17.61
C VAL A 228 3.69 -5.27 16.91
N LEU A 229 3.71 -5.25 15.60
CA LEU A 229 4.93 -5.35 14.81
C LEU A 229 5.51 -3.99 14.40
N SER A 230 4.79 -2.89 14.68
CA SER A 230 5.27 -1.52 14.48
C SER A 230 6.39 -1.16 15.47
N PRO A 231 7.23 -0.16 15.17
CA PRO A 231 8.32 0.27 16.05
C PRO A 231 7.81 0.78 17.40
N GLU A 232 6.61 1.35 17.43
CA GLU A 232 5.94 1.88 18.62
C GLU A 232 4.65 1.14 18.88
N ARG A 233 4.15 1.18 20.12
CA ARG A 233 2.85 0.60 20.48
C ARG A 233 1.72 1.25 19.67
N SER A 234 0.76 0.44 19.31
CA SER A 234 -0.41 0.92 18.58
C SER A 234 -1.39 1.62 19.54
N PRO A 235 -1.88 2.81 19.18
CA PRO A 235 -2.95 3.45 19.95
C PRO A 235 -4.26 2.65 19.98
N ILE A 236 -4.42 1.68 19.06
CA ILE A 236 -5.57 0.74 19.04
C ILE A 236 -5.44 -0.30 20.14
N PHE A 237 -4.21 -0.73 20.43
CA PHE A 237 -3.87 -1.74 21.42
C PHE A 237 -2.73 -1.24 22.32
N PRO A 238 -2.99 -0.22 23.17
CA PRO A 238 -1.95 0.43 23.97
C PRO A 238 -1.27 -0.51 24.98
N ASP A 239 -1.99 -1.54 25.41
CA ASP A 239 -1.49 -2.55 26.37
C ASP A 239 -0.66 -3.65 25.69
N ALA A 240 -0.78 -3.81 24.36
CA ALA A 240 -0.02 -4.81 23.63
C ALA A 240 1.45 -4.36 23.44
N PRO A 241 2.44 -5.17 23.83
CA PRO A 241 3.84 -4.83 23.62
C PRO A 241 4.18 -4.87 22.12
N THR A 242 5.25 -4.17 21.74
CA THR A 242 5.84 -4.36 20.41
C THR A 242 6.71 -5.63 20.39
N ILE A 243 7.00 -6.14 19.19
CA ILE A 243 7.99 -7.22 19.02
C ILE A 243 9.37 -6.77 19.52
N ALA A 244 9.72 -5.48 19.31
CA ALA A 244 10.96 -4.91 19.81
C ALA A 244 11.04 -4.94 21.33
N GLU A 245 9.96 -4.60 22.05
CA GLU A 245 9.84 -4.72 23.52
C GLU A 245 9.87 -6.19 24.00
N SER A 246 9.47 -7.13 23.13
CA SER A 246 9.48 -8.58 23.43
C SER A 246 10.84 -9.24 23.21
N GLY A 247 11.92 -8.45 23.05
CA GLY A 247 13.29 -8.94 22.96
C GLY A 247 13.95 -8.85 21.59
N PHE A 248 13.23 -8.41 20.55
CA PHE A 248 13.73 -8.32 19.17
C PHE A 248 14.05 -6.86 18.81
N LYS A 249 15.09 -6.29 19.41
CA LYS A 249 15.49 -4.89 19.23
C LYS A 249 15.61 -4.52 17.74
N GLY A 250 15.03 -3.40 17.35
CA GLY A 250 15.04 -2.91 15.97
C GLY A 250 14.09 -3.65 15.03
N PHE A 251 13.30 -4.61 15.54
CA PHE A 251 12.26 -5.24 14.72
C PHE A 251 11.13 -4.24 14.45
N GLU A 252 10.80 -4.09 13.19
CA GLU A 252 9.63 -3.33 12.76
C GLU A 252 9.04 -3.93 11.49
N SER A 253 7.73 -3.97 11.42
CA SER A 253 6.98 -4.25 10.21
C SER A 253 5.60 -3.61 10.28
N SER A 254 5.28 -2.79 9.32
CA SER A 254 3.96 -2.15 9.19
C SER A 254 3.52 -2.16 7.74
N VAL A 255 2.21 -2.14 7.52
CA VAL A 255 1.68 -1.92 6.18
C VAL A 255 1.82 -0.44 5.86
N TRP A 256 2.49 -0.10 4.78
CA TRP A 256 2.38 1.22 4.18
C TRP A 256 1.38 1.21 3.03
N TYR A 257 0.74 2.34 2.80
CA TYR A 257 -0.14 2.57 1.66
C TYR A 257 0.36 3.75 0.85
N ALA A 258 0.36 3.58 -0.46
CA ALA A 258 0.78 4.61 -1.39
C ALA A 258 -0.09 4.62 -2.65
N VAL A 259 -0.20 5.78 -3.28
CA VAL A 259 -0.78 5.90 -4.61
C VAL A 259 0.34 5.87 -5.63
N MET A 260 0.18 5.00 -6.62
CA MET A 260 1.07 4.85 -7.77
C MET A 260 0.29 5.08 -9.07
N ALA A 261 0.99 5.49 -10.12
CA ALA A 261 0.44 5.64 -11.46
C ALA A 261 1.31 4.89 -12.49
N PRO A 262 0.86 4.63 -13.73
CA PRO A 262 1.70 4.09 -14.79
C PRO A 262 2.96 4.97 -15.01
N ALA A 263 4.11 4.37 -15.26
CA ALA A 263 5.42 5.05 -15.30
C ALA A 263 5.48 6.27 -16.21
N LYS A 264 4.74 6.24 -17.36
CA LYS A 264 4.74 7.31 -18.35
C LYS A 264 3.71 8.42 -18.07
N THR A 265 3.09 8.43 -16.89
CA THR A 265 2.14 9.49 -16.50
C THR A 265 2.87 10.85 -16.44
N PRO A 266 2.36 11.90 -17.13
CA PRO A 266 3.01 13.20 -17.16
C PRO A 266 3.24 13.78 -15.76
N MET A 267 4.43 14.30 -15.50
CA MET A 267 4.82 14.83 -14.19
C MET A 267 3.87 15.91 -13.64
N PRO A 268 3.33 16.84 -14.44
CA PRO A 268 2.37 17.82 -13.92
C PRO A 268 1.10 17.17 -13.34
N ILE A 269 0.65 16.03 -13.90
CA ILE A 269 -0.47 15.23 -13.36
C ILE A 269 -0.08 14.58 -12.04
N VAL A 270 1.10 13.96 -11.99
CA VAL A 270 1.63 13.32 -10.78
C VAL A 270 1.77 14.34 -9.64
N GLU A 271 2.31 15.52 -9.92
CA GLU A 271 2.49 16.59 -8.94
C GLU A 271 1.16 17.14 -8.43
N ARG A 272 0.17 17.32 -9.34
CA ARG A 272 -1.18 17.73 -8.95
C ARG A 272 -1.83 16.71 -8.03
N LEU A 273 -1.82 15.43 -8.40
CA LEU A 273 -2.34 14.35 -7.57
C LEU A 273 -1.63 14.29 -6.21
N HIS A 274 -0.30 14.40 -6.20
CA HIS A 274 0.49 14.45 -4.97
C HIS A 274 0.02 15.60 -4.06
N ALA A 275 -0.07 16.82 -4.61
CA ALA A 275 -0.48 17.98 -3.84
C ALA A 275 -1.88 17.80 -3.22
N GLU A 276 -2.85 17.29 -3.98
CA GLU A 276 -4.20 17.05 -3.48
C GLU A 276 -4.26 15.93 -2.43
N ILE A 277 -3.48 14.85 -2.60
CA ILE A 277 -3.34 13.80 -1.58
C ILE A 277 -2.75 14.38 -0.29
N GLN A 278 -1.67 15.17 -0.39
CA GLN A 278 -1.04 15.80 0.78
C GLN A 278 -1.98 16.76 1.53
N LYS A 279 -2.85 17.48 0.80
CA LYS A 279 -3.91 18.31 1.42
C LYS A 279 -4.94 17.42 2.12
N ALA A 280 -5.44 16.38 1.46
CA ALA A 280 -6.43 15.47 2.00
C ALA A 280 -5.95 14.81 3.31
N LEU A 281 -4.69 14.36 3.37
CA LEU A 281 -4.10 13.72 4.55
C LEU A 281 -3.94 14.66 5.77
N LYS A 282 -4.06 15.98 5.58
CA LYS A 282 -4.04 16.97 6.66
C LYS A 282 -5.43 17.29 7.21
N LEU A 283 -6.49 16.91 6.51
CA LEU A 283 -7.87 17.15 6.93
C LEU A 283 -8.18 16.37 8.22
N PRO A 284 -8.78 17.01 9.24
CA PRO A 284 -9.10 16.36 10.51
C PRO A 284 -9.99 15.12 10.35
N ASP A 285 -11.03 15.21 9.51
CA ASP A 285 -11.96 14.11 9.24
C ASP A 285 -11.29 12.92 8.51
N VAL A 286 -10.36 13.18 7.62
CA VAL A 286 -9.55 12.13 6.95
C VAL A 286 -8.66 11.43 7.98
N ARG A 287 -7.97 12.20 8.82
CA ARG A 287 -7.11 11.65 9.88
C ARG A 287 -7.90 10.84 10.89
N GLU A 288 -9.05 11.34 11.32
CA GLU A 288 -9.96 10.64 12.23
C GLU A 288 -10.45 9.32 11.63
N ARG A 289 -10.94 9.33 10.37
CA ARG A 289 -11.36 8.10 9.67
C ARG A 289 -10.21 7.12 9.47
N MET A 290 -9.01 7.59 9.12
CA MET A 290 -7.84 6.72 9.04
C MET A 290 -7.50 6.13 10.40
N SER A 291 -7.53 6.93 11.48
CA SER A 291 -7.31 6.46 12.84
C SER A 291 -8.39 5.46 13.29
N ALA A 292 -9.66 5.67 12.93
CA ALA A 292 -10.75 4.75 13.23
C ALA A 292 -10.53 3.36 12.59
N VAL A 293 -9.86 3.33 11.43
CA VAL A 293 -9.43 2.09 10.75
C VAL A 293 -8.00 1.69 11.15
N GLY A 294 -7.45 2.25 12.23
CA GLY A 294 -6.13 1.92 12.75
C GLY A 294 -4.97 2.39 11.90
N GLY A 295 -5.25 3.26 10.95
CA GLY A 295 -4.24 3.84 10.08
C GLY A 295 -3.71 5.15 10.65
N GLU A 296 -2.46 5.43 10.34
CA GLU A 296 -1.83 6.71 10.57
C GLU A 296 -1.60 7.39 9.22
N ALA A 297 -2.13 8.59 9.03
CA ALA A 297 -1.84 9.38 7.84
C ALA A 297 -0.36 9.77 7.83
N MET A 298 0.34 9.49 6.73
CA MET A 298 1.76 9.81 6.56
C MET A 298 1.96 10.79 5.40
N PRO A 299 1.71 12.09 5.60
CA PRO A 299 2.07 13.07 4.60
C PRO A 299 3.59 13.08 4.43
N GLY A 300 4.07 13.06 3.19
CA GLY A 300 5.50 13.03 2.89
C GLY A 300 5.80 13.26 1.42
N SER A 301 7.08 13.46 1.09
CA SER A 301 7.51 13.67 -0.28
C SER A 301 7.40 12.40 -1.14
N ARG A 302 7.34 12.58 -2.46
CA ARG A 302 7.40 11.47 -3.41
C ARG A 302 8.70 10.68 -3.27
N ASP A 303 9.82 11.35 -3.04
CA ASP A 303 11.13 10.72 -2.86
C ASP A 303 11.16 9.79 -1.63
N MET A 304 10.39 10.10 -0.60
CA MET A 304 10.23 9.24 0.56
C MET A 304 9.59 7.91 0.16
N MET A 305 8.56 7.93 -0.71
CA MET A 305 7.94 6.70 -1.23
C MET A 305 8.88 5.91 -2.13
N VAL A 306 9.66 6.59 -2.99
CA VAL A 306 10.64 5.93 -3.87
C VAL A 306 11.70 5.20 -3.04
N ARG A 307 12.27 5.86 -2.03
CA ARG A 307 13.26 5.24 -1.12
C ARG A 307 12.64 4.06 -0.36
N LEU A 308 11.44 4.23 0.19
CA LEU A 308 10.75 3.18 0.93
C LEU A 308 10.53 1.93 0.05
N LEU A 309 10.07 2.11 -1.19
CA LEU A 309 9.88 1.00 -2.13
C LEU A 309 11.20 0.24 -2.39
N HIS A 310 12.27 0.98 -2.62
CA HIS A 310 13.60 0.41 -2.87
C HIS A 310 14.12 -0.40 -1.67
N GLU A 311 14.07 0.20 -0.48
CA GLU A 311 14.51 -0.44 0.77
C GLU A 311 13.69 -1.70 1.08
N GLU A 312 12.37 -1.63 0.94
CA GLU A 312 11.47 -2.77 1.14
C GLU A 312 11.73 -3.89 0.12
N ARG A 313 11.98 -3.54 -1.15
CA ARG A 313 12.35 -4.53 -2.17
C ARG A 313 13.59 -5.31 -1.78
N LEU A 314 14.66 -4.62 -1.34
CA LEU A 314 15.90 -5.27 -0.91
C LEU A 314 15.68 -6.13 0.34
N ARG A 315 14.90 -5.63 1.28
CA ARG A 315 14.55 -6.33 2.51
C ARG A 315 13.77 -7.62 2.23
N TYR A 316 12.72 -7.55 1.40
CA TYR A 316 11.95 -8.74 1.04
C TYR A 316 12.72 -9.71 0.15
N ALA A 317 13.58 -9.23 -0.75
CA ALA A 317 14.45 -10.10 -1.53
C ALA A 317 15.39 -10.91 -0.63
N LYS A 318 15.93 -10.30 0.42
CA LYS A 318 16.74 -10.99 1.43
C LYS A 318 15.88 -12.01 2.20
N LEU A 319 14.72 -11.61 2.71
CA LEU A 319 13.83 -12.46 3.49
C LEU A 319 13.37 -13.70 2.70
N VAL A 320 12.86 -13.50 1.47
CA VAL A 320 12.37 -14.58 0.60
C VAL A 320 13.46 -15.62 0.35
N ARG A 321 14.70 -15.16 0.14
CA ARG A 321 15.85 -16.05 -0.07
C ARG A 321 16.24 -16.79 1.22
N ASP A 322 16.39 -16.05 2.33
CA ASP A 322 16.96 -16.58 3.58
C ASP A 322 15.97 -17.53 4.29
N ALA A 323 14.66 -17.25 4.19
CA ALA A 323 13.59 -18.06 4.77
C ALA A 323 12.96 -19.04 3.73
N ASN A 324 13.47 -19.08 2.49
CA ASN A 324 12.97 -19.94 1.40
C ASN A 324 11.46 -19.83 1.20
N ILE A 325 10.90 -18.61 1.29
CA ILE A 325 9.46 -18.38 1.13
C ILE A 325 9.07 -18.61 -0.33
N GLN A 326 8.04 -19.43 -0.54
CA GLN A 326 7.51 -19.75 -1.86
C GLN A 326 6.13 -19.12 -2.05
N PRO A 327 5.76 -18.70 -3.28
CA PRO A 327 4.38 -18.37 -3.60
C PRO A 327 3.53 -19.65 -3.60
N ASP A 328 2.21 -19.54 -3.32
CA ASP A 328 1.26 -20.65 -3.45
C ASP A 328 1.09 -21.10 -4.89
#